data_254b209bcb698f22895b1a7a5e7b3ad7
#
_entry.id   254b209bcb698f22895b1a7a5e7b3ad7
#
_cell.length_a   1.000
_cell.length_b   1.000
_cell.length_c   1.000
_cell.angle_alpha   90.00
_cell.angle_beta   90.00
_cell.angle_gamma   90.00
#
_symmetry.space_group_name_H-M   'P 1'
#
loop_
_entity.id
_entity.type
_entity.pdbx_description
1 polymer ?
#
loop_
_entity_poly.entity_id
_entity_poly.type
_entity_poly.pdbx_seq_one_letter_code
_entity_poly.pdbx_strand_id
1 'polypeptide(L)'
;MSEYNDAAVEGIHYRTGERIKLICKDGKISEIKVLPITHEKCNERSHSFGEIKEELPLIGPGLVDLQINGFQGYDFNNRHLTPETVKSVTRLLRQQGVTSYYPTLITESPEHIERALRTIAAACAEDLEVASMISGIHVEGPYISPKDGARGAHALKWVRKPDFEEFTQWQQAAEGRIKLITLSPEWENAEVFICQCVAAGITVSIGHTSASSSQIKAAVAAGASMSTHFGNGIQAELPRHPNVLWAQLAAEELSCCLIADGFHLPEEVLKVALKVKGDQALLVSDAVALCGMPPGYYDTPVGGKVILTPEGRLHLAESPELLAGSAQLLTRGIEHLTRSGICRLERAWDMASVIPSSMMGLSSARGIEVGAPADVLLASWDGEQFKVLRTYKAGKCSE
;
A
#
# COMPACT_ATOMS: atom_id res chain seq x y z
N MET A 1 -10.69 4.55 29.73
CA MET A 1 -10.83 3.08 29.71
C MET A 1 -11.39 2.74 28.34
N SER A 2 -10.60 2.13 27.45
CA SER A 2 -11.06 1.75 26.11
C SER A 2 -11.99 0.55 26.25
N GLU A 3 -13.25 0.74 25.93
CA GLU A 3 -14.20 -0.37 25.77
C GLU A 3 -13.80 -1.17 24.52
N TYR A 4 -12.93 -2.17 24.70
CA TYR A 4 -12.76 -3.21 23.71
C TYR A 4 -13.97 -4.14 23.86
N ASN A 5 -14.87 -4.09 22.89
CA ASN A 5 -15.95 -5.06 22.83
C ASN A 5 -15.39 -6.40 22.36
N ASP A 6 -15.71 -7.48 23.10
CA ASP A 6 -15.46 -8.85 22.66
C ASP A 6 -16.21 -9.08 21.33
N ALA A 7 -15.50 -9.40 20.28
CA ALA A 7 -16.08 -9.67 18.95
C ALA A 7 -15.87 -11.14 18.60
N ALA A 8 -16.88 -11.72 17.96
CA ALA A 8 -16.78 -13.05 17.35
C ALA A 8 -17.01 -12.91 15.85
N VAL A 9 -16.05 -13.40 15.05
CA VAL A 9 -16.09 -13.31 13.59
C VAL A 9 -16.03 -14.72 13.01
N GLU A 10 -16.94 -15.06 12.11
CA GLU A 10 -17.04 -16.40 11.52
C GLU A 10 -16.97 -16.33 9.99
N GLY A 11 -16.30 -17.31 9.37
CA GLY A 11 -16.15 -17.43 7.93
C GLY A 11 -15.18 -18.53 7.54
N ILE A 12 -14.74 -18.51 6.30
CA ILE A 12 -13.76 -19.43 5.73
C ILE A 12 -12.35 -18.78 5.78
N HIS A 13 -11.42 -19.47 6.37
CA HIS A 13 -10.03 -18.99 6.42
C HIS A 13 -9.45 -18.90 5.02
N TYR A 14 -9.01 -17.70 4.60
CA TYR A 14 -8.58 -17.38 3.22
C TYR A 14 -7.49 -18.30 2.65
N ARG A 15 -6.65 -18.89 3.52
CA ARG A 15 -5.49 -19.71 3.13
C ARG A 15 -5.75 -21.21 3.26
N THR A 16 -6.43 -21.65 4.32
CA THR A 16 -6.67 -23.10 4.57
C THR A 16 -7.99 -23.60 4.03
N GLY A 17 -8.95 -22.70 3.74
CA GLY A 17 -10.30 -23.10 3.34
C GLY A 17 -11.16 -23.68 4.47
N GLU A 18 -10.64 -23.71 5.71
CA GLU A 18 -11.39 -24.19 6.87
C GLU A 18 -12.41 -23.17 7.35
N ARG A 19 -13.58 -23.65 7.79
CA ARG A 19 -14.54 -22.80 8.50
C ARG A 19 -14.01 -22.51 9.89
N ILE A 20 -13.82 -21.23 10.22
CA ILE A 20 -13.28 -20.80 11.49
C ILE A 20 -14.17 -19.76 12.17
N LYS A 21 -14.07 -19.72 13.49
CA LYS A 21 -14.59 -18.64 14.32
C LYS A 21 -13.47 -18.03 15.13
N LEU A 22 -13.24 -16.75 14.91
CA LEU A 22 -12.28 -15.94 15.68
C LEU A 22 -12.98 -15.35 16.89
N ILE A 23 -12.37 -15.44 18.06
CA ILE A 23 -12.75 -14.71 19.27
C ILE A 23 -11.73 -13.64 19.50
N CYS A 24 -12.16 -12.38 19.52
CA CYS A 24 -11.31 -11.22 19.71
C CYS A 24 -11.54 -10.61 21.08
N LYS A 25 -10.46 -10.39 21.84
CA LYS A 25 -10.47 -9.74 23.16
C LYS A 25 -9.33 -8.75 23.26
N ASP A 26 -9.56 -7.62 23.87
CA ASP A 26 -8.54 -6.57 24.08
C ASP A 26 -7.77 -6.22 22.81
N GLY A 27 -8.46 -6.14 21.66
CA GLY A 27 -7.89 -5.80 20.38
C GLY A 27 -7.04 -6.88 19.72
N LYS A 28 -7.03 -8.11 20.26
CA LYS A 28 -6.26 -9.26 19.77
C LYS A 28 -7.15 -10.47 19.49
N ILE A 29 -6.69 -11.35 18.63
CA ILE A 29 -7.28 -12.68 18.43
C ILE A 29 -6.92 -13.51 19.66
N SER A 30 -7.91 -13.84 20.50
CA SER A 30 -7.70 -14.61 21.73
C SER A 30 -7.87 -16.11 21.51
N GLU A 31 -8.70 -16.51 20.54
CA GLU A 31 -8.97 -17.92 20.22
C GLU A 31 -9.38 -18.08 18.75
N ILE A 32 -8.99 -19.19 18.15
CA ILE A 32 -9.42 -19.63 16.82
C ILE A 32 -10.05 -21.00 16.95
N LYS A 33 -11.34 -21.12 16.63
CA LYS A 33 -12.08 -22.39 16.62
C LYS A 33 -12.28 -22.84 15.20
N VAL A 34 -11.80 -24.03 14.85
CA VAL A 34 -12.17 -24.70 13.61
C VAL A 34 -13.55 -25.32 13.82
N LEU A 35 -14.48 -25.00 12.93
CA LEU A 35 -15.85 -25.46 12.93
C LEU A 35 -16.07 -26.53 11.87
N PRO A 36 -16.96 -27.52 12.11
CA PRO A 36 -17.29 -28.49 11.09
C PRO A 36 -17.96 -27.79 9.89
N ILE A 37 -17.58 -28.19 8.69
CA ILE A 37 -18.31 -27.81 7.48
C ILE A 37 -19.60 -28.65 7.49
N THR A 38 -20.71 -28.05 7.87
CA THR A 38 -22.02 -28.72 7.81
C THR A 38 -22.43 -28.81 6.35
N HIS A 39 -22.14 -29.97 5.73
CA HIS A 39 -22.88 -30.39 4.56
C HIS A 39 -24.29 -30.77 5.05
N GLU A 40 -25.24 -29.84 5.08
CA GLU A 40 -26.64 -30.23 5.17
C GLU A 40 -26.91 -31.12 3.98
N LYS A 41 -27.19 -32.41 4.28
CA LYS A 41 -27.70 -33.37 3.29
C LYS A 41 -28.95 -32.74 2.69
N CYS A 42 -28.91 -32.41 1.40
CA CYS A 42 -30.12 -32.13 0.66
C CYS A 42 -31.05 -33.31 0.81
N ASN A 43 -32.02 -33.24 1.73
CA ASN A 43 -33.19 -34.08 1.68
C ASN A 43 -33.98 -33.66 0.44
N GLU A 44 -33.93 -34.53 -0.57
CA GLU A 44 -34.77 -34.45 -1.76
C GLU A 44 -36.23 -34.51 -1.36
N ARG A 45 -36.86 -33.45 -0.92
CA ARG A 45 -38.31 -33.24 -0.88
C ARG A 45 -38.66 -31.93 -0.15
N SER A 46 -38.43 -30.82 -0.81
CA SER A 46 -39.33 -29.65 -0.67
C SER A 46 -38.98 -28.64 -1.78
N HIS A 47 -39.85 -28.51 -2.73
CA HIS A 47 -39.90 -27.40 -3.66
C HIS A 47 -40.39 -26.17 -2.87
N SER A 48 -39.48 -25.40 -2.31
CA SER A 48 -39.74 -24.03 -1.92
C SER A 48 -38.65 -23.12 -2.55
N PHE A 49 -39.11 -22.23 -3.39
CA PHE A 49 -38.34 -21.16 -4.00
C PHE A 49 -37.69 -20.29 -2.91
N GLY A 50 -36.40 -20.10 -2.99
CA GLY A 50 -35.75 -18.86 -2.51
C GLY A 50 -35.01 -18.90 -1.19
N GLU A 51 -34.29 -19.96 -0.81
CA GLU A 51 -33.19 -19.80 0.16
C GLU A 51 -31.87 -19.60 -0.60
N ILE A 52 -31.45 -18.33 -0.70
CA ILE A 52 -30.09 -17.96 -1.07
C ILE A 52 -29.21 -18.54 0.05
N LYS A 53 -28.45 -19.60 -0.23
CA LYS A 53 -27.36 -20.01 0.66
C LYS A 53 -26.39 -18.83 0.74
N GLU A 54 -26.40 -18.09 1.84
CA GLU A 54 -25.35 -17.13 2.14
C GLU A 54 -24.04 -17.92 2.22
N GLU A 55 -23.20 -17.79 1.20
CA GLU A 55 -21.84 -18.31 1.25
C GLU A 55 -21.12 -17.58 2.38
N LEU A 56 -20.48 -18.34 3.28
CA LEU A 56 -19.71 -17.76 4.37
C LEU A 56 -18.59 -16.89 3.79
N PRO A 57 -18.37 -15.69 4.33
CA PRO A 57 -17.30 -14.82 3.87
C PRO A 57 -15.94 -15.45 4.09
N LEU A 58 -14.96 -15.06 3.28
CA LEU A 58 -13.55 -15.32 3.55
C LEU A 58 -13.10 -14.46 4.74
N ILE A 59 -12.30 -15.05 5.62
CA ILE A 59 -11.61 -14.35 6.71
C ILE A 59 -10.13 -14.32 6.39
N GLY A 60 -9.56 -13.13 6.37
CA GLY A 60 -8.13 -12.90 6.23
C GLY A 60 -7.63 -11.70 7.03
N PRO A 61 -6.32 -11.45 7.03
CA PRO A 61 -5.75 -10.27 7.67
C PRO A 61 -6.19 -9.00 6.95
N GLY A 62 -6.34 -7.91 7.69
CA GLY A 62 -6.58 -6.59 7.13
C GLY A 62 -5.44 -6.13 6.21
N LEU A 63 -5.79 -5.31 5.23
CA LEU A 63 -4.85 -4.83 4.22
C LEU A 63 -3.90 -3.78 4.80
N VAL A 64 -2.66 -3.76 4.29
CA VAL A 64 -1.58 -2.85 4.68
C VAL A 64 -1.01 -2.18 3.45
N ASP A 65 -1.18 -0.87 3.34
CA ASP A 65 -0.75 -0.08 2.19
C ASP A 65 0.43 0.83 2.54
N LEU A 66 1.60 0.56 1.97
CA LEU A 66 2.82 1.32 2.25
C LEU A 66 2.96 2.59 1.40
N GLN A 67 2.06 2.81 0.44
CA GLN A 67 2.09 3.99 -0.42
C GLN A 67 0.70 4.38 -0.86
N ILE A 68 0.18 5.47 -0.30
CA ILE A 68 -1.10 6.05 -0.65
C ILE A 68 -1.06 7.57 -0.52
N ASN A 69 -1.40 8.28 -1.61
CA ASN A 69 -1.35 9.73 -1.71
C ASN A 69 -2.69 10.40 -1.35
N GLY A 70 -3.80 9.67 -1.55
CA GLY A 70 -5.14 10.17 -1.27
C GLY A 70 -6.23 9.21 -1.67
N PHE A 71 -7.49 9.56 -1.39
CA PHE A 71 -8.67 8.77 -1.73
C PHE A 71 -9.95 9.62 -1.71
N GLN A 72 -10.87 9.38 -2.65
CA GLN A 72 -12.20 10.04 -2.76
C GLN A 72 -12.15 11.56 -2.64
N GLY A 73 -11.24 12.20 -3.39
CA GLY A 73 -11.09 13.64 -3.44
C GLY A 73 -10.21 14.24 -2.33
N TYR A 74 -9.83 13.46 -1.34
CA TYR A 74 -8.91 13.87 -0.29
C TYR A 74 -7.47 13.55 -0.69
N ASP A 75 -6.54 14.49 -0.48
CA ASP A 75 -5.14 14.40 -0.88
C ASP A 75 -4.23 14.79 0.29
N PHE A 76 -3.32 13.90 0.69
CA PHE A 76 -2.33 14.19 1.74
C PHE A 76 -1.33 15.27 1.32
N ASN A 77 -1.19 15.50 0.01
CA ASN A 77 -0.31 16.52 -0.56
C ASN A 77 -1.03 17.86 -0.82
N ASN A 78 -2.28 18.00 -0.39
CA ASN A 78 -3.02 19.24 -0.53
C ASN A 78 -2.42 20.34 0.35
N ARG A 79 -2.27 21.55 -0.20
CA ARG A 79 -1.75 22.71 0.53
C ARG A 79 -2.61 23.14 1.73
N HIS A 80 -3.86 22.73 1.75
CA HIS A 80 -4.84 22.96 2.82
C HIS A 80 -5.17 21.69 3.59
N LEU A 81 -4.22 20.73 3.66
CA LEU A 81 -4.41 19.52 4.46
C LEU A 81 -4.74 19.88 5.91
N THR A 82 -5.78 19.25 6.46
CA THR A 82 -6.21 19.43 7.85
C THR A 82 -6.26 18.07 8.58
N PRO A 83 -6.22 18.05 9.92
CA PRO A 83 -6.43 16.82 10.68
C PRO A 83 -7.75 16.12 10.33
N GLU A 84 -8.81 16.85 10.07
CA GLU A 84 -10.13 16.33 9.67
C GLU A 84 -10.05 15.60 8.31
N THR A 85 -9.26 16.12 7.36
CA THR A 85 -9.00 15.45 6.08
C THR A 85 -8.33 14.10 6.33
N VAL A 86 -7.31 14.05 7.17
CA VAL A 86 -6.61 12.78 7.52
C VAL A 86 -7.57 11.79 8.18
N LYS A 87 -8.38 12.22 9.14
CA LYS A 87 -9.42 11.40 9.81
C LYS A 87 -10.44 10.86 8.80
N SER A 88 -10.87 11.68 7.84
CA SER A 88 -11.82 11.29 6.80
C SER A 88 -11.25 10.19 5.90
N VAL A 89 -10.03 10.38 5.39
CA VAL A 89 -9.34 9.36 4.57
C VAL A 89 -9.16 8.06 5.35
N THR A 90 -8.77 8.14 6.62
CA THR A 90 -8.60 6.94 7.48
C THR A 90 -9.88 6.11 7.55
N ARG A 91 -11.03 6.73 7.81
CA ARG A 91 -12.33 6.04 7.88
C ARG A 91 -12.72 5.44 6.54
N LEU A 92 -12.54 6.17 5.45
CA LEU A 92 -12.83 5.69 4.10
C LEU A 92 -11.95 4.50 3.72
N LEU A 93 -10.65 4.53 4.01
CA LEU A 93 -9.73 3.43 3.75
C LEU A 93 -10.10 2.18 4.57
N ARG A 94 -10.53 2.36 5.82
CA ARG A 94 -10.99 1.27 6.66
C ARG A 94 -12.19 0.55 6.02
N GLN A 95 -13.13 1.27 5.43
CA GLN A 95 -14.26 0.68 4.70
C GLN A 95 -13.82 -0.13 3.48
N GLN A 96 -12.61 0.12 2.97
CA GLN A 96 -12.00 -0.60 1.84
C GLN A 96 -11.08 -1.77 2.27
N GLY A 97 -11.13 -2.18 3.54
CA GLY A 97 -10.34 -3.32 4.03
C GLY A 97 -8.97 -2.96 4.56
N VAL A 98 -8.55 -1.70 4.47
CA VAL A 98 -7.24 -1.25 4.96
C VAL A 98 -7.29 -1.09 6.47
N THR A 99 -6.37 -1.76 7.18
CA THR A 99 -6.23 -1.68 8.64
C THR A 99 -4.95 -0.98 9.07
N SER A 100 -4.01 -0.81 8.14
CA SER A 100 -2.78 -0.06 8.34
C SER A 100 -2.34 0.58 7.03
N TYR A 101 -1.86 1.83 7.07
CA TYR A 101 -1.38 2.50 5.86
C TYR A 101 -0.31 3.55 6.17
N TYR A 102 0.37 3.97 5.12
CA TYR A 102 1.40 5.01 5.12
C TYR A 102 0.95 6.16 4.23
N PRO A 103 0.41 7.27 4.80
CA PRO A 103 0.16 8.47 4.02
C PRO A 103 1.46 8.91 3.36
N THR A 104 1.41 9.13 2.03
CA THR A 104 2.59 9.40 1.22
C THR A 104 2.65 10.87 0.84
N LEU A 105 3.75 11.51 1.20
CA LEU A 105 4.06 12.88 0.85
C LEU A 105 5.07 12.88 -0.28
N ILE A 106 4.69 13.49 -1.42
CA ILE A 106 5.53 13.55 -2.60
C ILE A 106 6.45 14.79 -2.61
N THR A 107 7.30 14.87 -3.62
CA THR A 107 8.22 15.98 -3.87
C THR A 107 7.52 17.35 -3.88
N GLU A 108 7.86 18.20 -2.92
CA GLU A 108 7.35 19.59 -2.79
C GLU A 108 8.38 20.45 -2.01
N SER A 109 8.03 21.71 -1.74
CA SER A 109 8.90 22.59 -0.94
C SER A 109 9.11 22.05 0.48
N PRO A 110 10.27 22.35 1.12
CA PRO A 110 10.52 21.92 2.50
C PRO A 110 9.40 22.29 3.47
N GLU A 111 8.92 23.53 3.37
CA GLU A 111 7.87 24.07 4.26
C GLU A 111 6.52 23.38 4.04
N HIS A 112 6.23 22.94 2.80
CA HIS A 112 5.00 22.21 2.51
C HIS A 112 5.05 20.81 3.11
N ILE A 113 6.14 20.09 2.88
CA ILE A 113 6.35 18.75 3.45
C ILE A 113 6.30 18.82 4.98
N GLU A 114 7.01 19.75 5.60
CA GLU A 114 7.01 19.93 7.06
C GLU A 114 5.60 20.19 7.61
N ARG A 115 4.83 21.07 6.97
CA ARG A 115 3.45 21.38 7.37
C ARG A 115 2.54 20.15 7.26
N ALA A 116 2.62 19.39 6.17
CA ALA A 116 1.85 18.16 5.98
C ALA A 116 2.18 17.12 7.05
N LEU A 117 3.48 16.94 7.36
CA LEU A 117 3.95 16.04 8.43
C LEU A 117 3.37 16.44 9.80
N ARG A 118 3.43 17.72 10.17
CA ARG A 118 2.81 18.24 11.40
C ARG A 118 1.31 17.98 11.45
N THR A 119 0.62 18.16 10.32
CA THR A 119 -0.83 17.93 10.23
C THR A 119 -1.18 16.46 10.44
N ILE A 120 -0.45 15.54 9.82
CA ILE A 120 -0.66 14.10 10.00
C ILE A 120 -0.36 13.69 11.44
N ALA A 121 0.73 14.20 12.03
CA ALA A 121 1.07 13.95 13.45
C ALA A 121 -0.03 14.46 14.39
N ALA A 122 -0.54 15.67 14.16
CA ALA A 122 -1.66 16.24 14.93
C ALA A 122 -2.93 15.36 14.82
N ALA A 123 -3.29 14.89 13.63
CA ALA A 123 -4.43 13.99 13.45
C ALA A 123 -4.27 12.69 14.26
N CYS A 124 -3.06 12.13 14.30
CA CYS A 124 -2.77 10.96 15.12
C CYS A 124 -2.85 11.25 16.63
N ALA A 125 -2.47 12.46 17.06
CA ALA A 125 -2.56 12.84 18.47
C ALA A 125 -4.03 13.07 18.92
N GLU A 126 -4.88 13.53 18.01
CA GLU A 126 -6.28 13.85 18.29
C GLU A 126 -7.22 12.63 18.19
N ASP A 127 -6.87 11.59 17.43
CA ASP A 127 -7.76 10.47 17.12
C ASP A 127 -7.01 9.13 17.24
N LEU A 128 -7.44 8.28 18.18
CA LEU A 128 -6.83 6.98 18.45
C LEU A 128 -7.00 5.99 17.29
N GLU A 129 -8.09 6.07 16.52
CA GLU A 129 -8.28 5.24 15.34
C GLU A 129 -7.24 5.60 14.26
N VAL A 130 -7.10 6.90 13.99
CA VAL A 130 -6.07 7.41 13.06
C VAL A 130 -4.68 6.96 13.51
N ALA A 131 -4.34 7.15 14.79
CA ALA A 131 -3.06 6.73 15.35
C ALA A 131 -2.81 5.22 15.21
N SER A 132 -3.86 4.41 15.30
CA SER A 132 -3.76 2.95 15.17
C SER A 132 -3.61 2.48 13.73
N MET A 133 -4.12 3.23 12.76
CA MET A 133 -4.10 2.89 11.34
C MET A 133 -2.91 3.48 10.59
N ILE A 134 -2.40 4.66 10.97
CA ILE A 134 -1.18 5.24 10.41
C ILE A 134 0.03 4.62 11.11
N SER A 135 0.57 3.53 10.52
CA SER A 135 1.73 2.81 11.08
C SER A 135 3.06 3.50 10.78
N GLY A 136 3.07 4.46 9.88
CA GLY A 136 4.20 5.31 9.51
C GLY A 136 3.80 6.30 8.45
N ILE A 137 4.70 7.23 8.14
CA ILE A 137 4.56 8.16 7.01
C ILE A 137 5.62 7.77 5.98
N HIS A 138 5.24 7.76 4.71
CA HIS A 138 6.13 7.59 3.58
C HIS A 138 6.46 8.95 2.98
N VAL A 139 7.73 9.30 2.85
CA VAL A 139 8.20 10.50 2.14
C VAL A 139 8.79 10.06 0.81
N GLU A 140 8.10 10.35 -0.29
CA GLU A 140 8.49 9.99 -1.64
C GLU A 140 9.18 11.16 -2.35
N GLY A 141 10.49 11.14 -2.35
CA GLY A 141 11.30 12.29 -2.73
C GLY A 141 11.44 13.29 -1.56
N PRO A 142 11.90 14.49 -1.82
CA PRO A 142 12.28 15.13 -3.10
C PRO A 142 13.66 14.70 -3.64
N TYR A 143 14.29 13.75 -3.04
CA TYR A 143 15.65 13.27 -3.33
C TYR A 143 15.66 12.27 -4.50
N ILE A 144 14.75 12.43 -5.43
CA ILE A 144 14.56 11.59 -6.62
C ILE A 144 15.40 12.08 -7.81
N SER A 145 15.37 11.35 -8.92
CA SER A 145 16.05 11.74 -10.15
C SER A 145 15.50 13.05 -10.72
N PRO A 146 16.35 13.99 -11.16
CA PRO A 146 15.91 15.16 -11.90
C PRO A 146 15.58 14.87 -13.38
N LYS A 147 15.91 13.66 -13.88
CA LYS A 147 15.77 13.31 -15.29
C LYS A 147 14.33 12.98 -15.66
N ASP A 148 13.90 13.44 -16.81
CA ASP A 148 12.59 13.13 -17.36
C ASP A 148 12.37 11.60 -17.49
N GLY A 149 11.13 11.19 -17.35
CA GLY A 149 10.75 9.78 -17.23
C GLY A 149 10.98 9.24 -15.82
N ALA A 150 12.21 9.23 -15.33
CA ALA A 150 12.52 8.77 -13.96
C ALA A 150 11.89 9.66 -12.89
N ARG A 151 11.89 10.97 -13.09
CA ARG A 151 11.22 11.93 -12.20
C ARG A 151 9.70 11.75 -12.16
N GLY A 152 9.11 11.17 -13.19
CA GLY A 152 7.66 11.05 -13.31
C GLY A 152 6.96 12.42 -13.26
N ALA A 153 5.84 12.49 -12.58
CA ALA A 153 5.03 13.70 -12.44
C ALA A 153 5.53 14.68 -11.37
N HIS A 154 6.61 14.36 -10.66
CA HIS A 154 7.14 15.23 -9.61
C HIS A 154 7.68 16.55 -10.17
N ALA A 155 7.41 17.65 -9.48
CA ALA A 155 7.81 19.00 -9.93
C ALA A 155 9.34 19.19 -9.85
N LEU A 156 10.02 19.34 -10.99
CA LEU A 156 11.48 19.48 -11.10
C LEU A 156 12.07 20.56 -10.18
N LYS A 157 11.34 21.67 -10.00
CA LYS A 157 11.78 22.80 -9.16
C LYS A 157 12.02 22.43 -7.69
N TRP A 158 11.44 21.34 -7.23
CA TRP A 158 11.57 20.86 -5.84
C TRP A 158 12.49 19.65 -5.69
N VAL A 159 12.90 19.04 -6.82
CA VAL A 159 13.85 17.93 -6.81
C VAL A 159 15.22 18.44 -6.39
N ARG A 160 15.85 17.78 -5.42
CA ARG A 160 17.13 18.16 -4.85
C ARG A 160 17.90 16.96 -4.31
N LYS A 161 19.17 17.16 -4.03
CA LYS A 161 20.04 16.12 -3.45
C LYS A 161 19.61 15.79 -2.01
N PRO A 162 19.84 14.54 -1.55
CA PRO A 162 19.58 14.15 -0.18
C PRO A 162 20.30 15.05 0.83
N ASP A 163 19.56 15.46 1.88
CA ASP A 163 20.06 16.26 2.99
C ASP A 163 19.51 15.68 4.31
N PHE A 164 20.39 15.16 5.15
CA PHE A 164 20.00 14.50 6.40
C PHE A 164 19.58 15.50 7.48
N GLU A 165 20.08 16.74 7.43
CA GLU A 165 19.64 17.78 8.36
C GLU A 165 18.19 18.19 8.06
N GLU A 166 17.84 18.40 6.78
CA GLU A 166 16.47 18.64 6.34
C GLU A 166 15.55 17.46 6.74
N PHE A 167 15.99 16.24 6.48
CA PHE A 167 15.22 15.02 6.87
C PHE A 167 15.01 14.96 8.40
N THR A 168 16.01 15.34 9.19
CA THR A 168 15.88 15.36 10.65
C THR A 168 14.85 16.37 11.13
N GLN A 169 14.75 17.53 10.49
CA GLN A 169 13.71 18.53 10.76
C GLN A 169 12.31 17.97 10.43
N TRP A 170 12.18 17.26 9.32
CA TRP A 170 10.93 16.59 8.98
C TRP A 170 10.55 15.48 9.96
N GLN A 171 11.54 14.70 10.41
CA GLN A 171 11.29 13.65 11.40
C GLN A 171 10.80 14.24 12.75
N GLN A 172 11.32 15.40 13.13
CA GLN A 172 10.82 16.15 14.30
C GLN A 172 9.38 16.64 14.07
N ALA A 173 9.11 17.23 12.89
CA ALA A 173 7.77 17.68 12.53
C ALA A 173 6.74 16.54 12.49
N ALA A 174 7.17 15.35 12.09
CA ALA A 174 6.38 14.12 12.06
C ALA A 174 6.27 13.41 13.43
N GLU A 175 6.88 13.94 14.49
CA GLU A 175 6.95 13.29 15.80
C GLU A 175 7.52 11.85 15.74
N GLY A 176 8.55 11.63 14.90
CA GLY A 176 9.19 10.32 14.72
C GLY A 176 8.38 9.34 13.84
N ARG A 177 7.35 9.80 13.15
CA ARG A 177 6.43 8.93 12.38
C ARG A 177 6.88 8.64 10.96
N ILE A 178 7.90 9.30 10.41
CA ILE A 178 8.48 8.88 9.13
C ILE A 178 9.12 7.51 9.33
N LYS A 179 8.69 6.50 8.56
CA LYS A 179 9.21 5.13 8.62
C LYS A 179 9.72 4.63 7.27
N LEU A 180 9.36 5.32 6.20
CA LEU A 180 9.74 4.97 4.85
C LEU A 180 10.13 6.23 4.08
N ILE A 181 11.25 6.19 3.37
CA ILE A 181 11.68 7.25 2.45
C ILE A 181 12.06 6.66 1.10
N THR A 182 11.58 7.27 0.02
CA THR A 182 11.96 6.94 -1.35
C THR A 182 12.94 7.96 -1.89
N LEU A 183 14.05 7.48 -2.45
CA LEU A 183 15.05 8.31 -3.09
C LEU A 183 15.68 7.64 -4.32
N SER A 184 16.37 8.45 -5.14
CA SER A 184 17.26 7.97 -6.20
C SER A 184 18.71 7.91 -5.70
N PRO A 185 19.38 6.76 -5.81
CA PRO A 185 20.78 6.65 -5.41
C PRO A 185 21.77 7.20 -6.44
N GLU A 186 21.30 7.94 -7.44
CA GLU A 186 22.17 8.58 -8.45
C GLU A 186 22.87 9.84 -7.95
N TRP A 187 22.45 10.38 -6.81
CA TRP A 187 23.06 11.54 -6.19
C TRP A 187 24.45 11.22 -5.59
N GLU A 188 25.33 12.18 -5.67
CA GLU A 188 26.64 12.08 -5.00
C GLU A 188 26.45 11.89 -3.48
N ASN A 189 27.16 10.93 -2.90
CA ASN A 189 27.09 10.55 -1.48
C ASN A 189 25.69 10.09 -1.00
N ALA A 190 24.84 9.57 -1.89
CA ALA A 190 23.53 9.02 -1.52
C ALA A 190 23.67 7.90 -0.48
N GLU A 191 24.73 7.09 -0.55
CA GLU A 191 25.03 6.02 0.41
C GLU A 191 25.19 6.53 1.84
N VAL A 192 25.77 7.71 2.03
CA VAL A 192 25.92 8.32 3.38
C VAL A 192 24.56 8.65 3.96
N PHE A 193 23.68 9.26 3.17
CA PHE A 193 22.30 9.56 3.57
C PHE A 193 21.52 8.27 3.87
N ILE A 194 21.65 7.24 3.02
CA ILE A 194 21.02 5.94 3.23
C ILE A 194 21.47 5.33 4.57
N CYS A 195 22.78 5.27 4.83
CA CYS A 195 23.32 4.79 6.10
C CYS A 195 22.76 5.55 7.31
N GLN A 196 22.64 6.87 7.22
CA GLN A 196 22.07 7.70 8.29
C GLN A 196 20.59 7.40 8.53
N CYS A 197 19.78 7.26 7.47
CA CYS A 197 18.38 6.89 7.57
C CYS A 197 18.21 5.50 8.20
N VAL A 198 18.97 4.51 7.74
CA VAL A 198 18.94 3.14 8.26
C VAL A 198 19.33 3.11 9.74
N ALA A 199 20.40 3.84 10.13
CA ALA A 199 20.82 3.95 11.53
C ALA A 199 19.75 4.63 12.41
N ALA A 200 18.90 5.48 11.82
CA ALA A 200 17.74 6.09 12.49
C ALA A 200 16.49 5.19 12.50
N GLY A 201 16.57 3.95 11.98
CA GLY A 201 15.46 3.00 11.93
C GLY A 201 14.43 3.31 10.84
N ILE A 202 14.85 3.97 9.76
CA ILE A 202 14.02 4.32 8.61
C ILE A 202 14.28 3.34 7.48
N THR A 203 13.24 2.76 6.92
CA THR A 203 13.33 1.95 5.70
C THR A 203 13.62 2.86 4.51
N VAL A 204 14.64 2.51 3.74
CA VAL A 204 15.00 3.26 2.53
C VAL A 204 14.59 2.46 1.30
N SER A 205 13.80 3.10 0.44
CA SER A 205 13.32 2.56 -0.82
C SER A 205 13.94 3.28 -2.01
N ILE A 206 14.34 2.51 -3.02
CA ILE A 206 14.86 3.04 -4.28
C ILE A 206 13.69 3.27 -5.22
N GLY A 207 13.48 4.49 -5.68
CA GLY A 207 12.43 4.83 -6.64
C GLY A 207 12.72 6.11 -7.40
N HIS A 208 11.95 6.37 -8.44
CA HIS A 208 12.12 7.55 -9.30
C HIS A 208 13.58 7.78 -9.69
N THR A 209 14.18 6.77 -10.33
CA THR A 209 15.64 6.71 -10.47
C THR A 209 16.11 6.39 -11.88
N SER A 210 17.24 7.02 -12.27
CA SER A 210 18.06 6.68 -13.44
C SER A 210 19.40 6.06 -13.01
N ALA A 211 19.49 5.54 -11.79
CA ALA A 211 20.73 5.03 -11.23
C ALA A 211 21.30 3.87 -12.06
N SER A 212 22.62 3.82 -12.15
CA SER A 212 23.35 2.69 -12.72
C SER A 212 23.30 1.48 -11.81
N SER A 213 23.61 0.30 -12.35
CA SER A 213 23.70 -0.93 -11.55
C SER A 213 24.70 -0.83 -10.41
N SER A 214 25.79 -0.06 -10.56
CA SER A 214 26.77 0.16 -9.49
C SER A 214 26.20 1.03 -8.37
N GLN A 215 25.43 2.07 -8.68
CA GLN A 215 24.76 2.91 -7.69
C GLN A 215 23.66 2.16 -6.95
N ILE A 216 22.87 1.29 -7.63
CA ILE A 216 21.91 0.41 -6.96
C ILE A 216 22.64 -0.52 -5.97
N LYS A 217 23.74 -1.16 -6.39
CA LYS A 217 24.53 -2.02 -5.49
C LYS A 217 25.09 -1.27 -4.29
N ALA A 218 25.59 -0.04 -4.49
CA ALA A 218 26.09 0.80 -3.42
C ALA A 218 24.97 1.18 -2.43
N ALA A 219 23.78 1.54 -2.94
CA ALA A 219 22.62 1.83 -2.10
C ALA A 219 22.17 0.62 -1.26
N VAL A 220 22.14 -0.57 -1.85
CA VAL A 220 21.84 -1.83 -1.15
C VAL A 220 22.89 -2.10 -0.07
N ALA A 221 24.18 -1.98 -0.38
CA ALA A 221 25.26 -2.13 0.60
C ALA A 221 25.17 -1.11 1.74
N ALA A 222 24.60 0.08 1.49
CA ALA A 222 24.33 1.11 2.49
C ALA A 222 23.05 0.84 3.31
N GLY A 223 22.26 -0.20 2.95
CA GLY A 223 21.09 -0.65 3.68
C GLY A 223 19.74 -0.29 3.06
N ALA A 224 19.68 0.19 1.81
CA ALA A 224 18.42 0.28 1.09
C ALA A 224 17.82 -1.12 0.92
N SER A 225 16.54 -1.29 1.26
CA SER A 225 15.90 -2.61 1.37
C SER A 225 14.60 -2.75 0.59
N MET A 226 14.20 -1.72 -0.18
CA MET A 226 12.93 -1.73 -0.91
C MET A 226 13.06 -1.05 -2.28
N SER A 227 12.24 -1.47 -3.24
CA SER A 227 12.01 -0.80 -4.53
C SER A 227 10.61 -0.22 -4.55
N THR A 228 10.48 1.10 -4.68
CA THR A 228 9.19 1.80 -4.76
C THR A 228 8.56 1.52 -6.12
N HIS A 229 7.28 1.14 -6.14
CA HIS A 229 6.45 0.84 -7.35
C HIS A 229 7.30 0.38 -8.54
N PHE A 230 8.04 -0.72 -8.33
CA PHE A 230 9.01 -1.27 -9.28
C PHE A 230 8.50 -1.24 -10.73
N GLY A 231 9.36 -0.79 -11.65
CA GLY A 231 9.03 -0.65 -13.07
C GLY A 231 8.39 0.69 -13.43
N ASN A 232 7.97 1.49 -12.44
CA ASN A 232 7.46 2.85 -12.62
C ASN A 232 8.49 3.88 -12.14
N GLY A 233 8.35 5.15 -12.56
CA GLY A 233 9.34 6.18 -12.21
C GLY A 233 10.75 5.86 -12.71
N ILE A 234 10.85 5.37 -13.94
CA ILE A 234 12.10 5.09 -14.66
C ILE A 234 12.09 5.75 -16.04
N GLN A 235 13.24 5.82 -16.70
CA GLN A 235 13.31 6.33 -18.06
C GLN A 235 12.50 5.45 -19.03
N ALA A 236 11.80 6.08 -19.99
CA ALA A 236 11.02 5.38 -21.00
C ALA A 236 11.89 4.47 -21.91
N GLU A 237 13.13 4.90 -22.15
CA GLU A 237 14.13 4.13 -22.89
C GLU A 237 15.27 3.75 -21.96
N LEU A 238 15.61 2.47 -21.96
CA LEU A 238 16.67 1.92 -21.12
C LEU A 238 17.78 1.30 -21.98
N PRO A 239 19.05 1.38 -21.55
CA PRO A 239 20.12 0.58 -22.14
C PRO A 239 19.73 -0.91 -22.15
N ARG A 240 20.14 -1.63 -23.20
CA ARG A 240 19.88 -3.08 -23.27
C ARG A 240 20.42 -3.80 -22.03
N HIS A 241 21.67 -3.57 -21.70
CA HIS A 241 22.38 -4.11 -20.54
C HIS A 241 23.61 -3.24 -20.19
N PRO A 242 23.87 -2.98 -18.89
CA PRO A 242 22.98 -3.15 -17.74
C PRO A 242 21.89 -2.09 -17.69
N ASN A 243 20.83 -2.32 -16.93
CA ASN A 243 19.83 -1.29 -16.65
C ASN A 243 19.25 -1.42 -15.24
N VAL A 244 18.50 -0.40 -14.84
CA VAL A 244 17.94 -0.25 -13.50
C VAL A 244 16.97 -1.37 -13.09
N LEU A 245 16.21 -1.93 -14.03
CA LEU A 245 15.26 -3.01 -13.75
C LEU A 245 15.97 -4.29 -13.33
N TRP A 246 16.95 -4.72 -14.15
CA TRP A 246 17.74 -5.93 -13.84
C TRP A 246 18.54 -5.76 -12.54
N ALA A 247 19.08 -4.56 -12.30
CA ALA A 247 19.84 -4.30 -11.08
C ALA A 247 18.98 -4.44 -9.82
N GLN A 248 17.73 -3.93 -9.82
CA GLN A 248 16.81 -4.05 -8.70
C GLN A 248 16.26 -5.47 -8.54
N LEU A 249 15.91 -6.14 -9.64
CA LEU A 249 15.43 -7.54 -9.58
C LEU A 249 16.51 -8.49 -9.04
N ALA A 250 17.77 -8.30 -9.45
CA ALA A 250 18.87 -9.15 -9.02
C ALA A 250 19.37 -8.88 -7.60
N ALA A 251 19.00 -7.76 -6.98
CA ALA A 251 19.36 -7.46 -5.59
C ALA A 251 18.42 -8.23 -4.64
N GLU A 252 18.93 -9.29 -4.01
CA GLU A 252 18.17 -10.17 -3.12
C GLU A 252 17.66 -9.41 -1.87
N GLU A 253 18.35 -8.37 -1.45
CA GLU A 253 18.00 -7.55 -0.29
C GLU A 253 16.84 -6.59 -0.54
N LEU A 254 16.51 -6.29 -1.80
CA LEU A 254 15.44 -5.37 -2.15
C LEU A 254 14.09 -6.07 -2.24
N SER A 255 13.18 -5.70 -1.37
CA SER A 255 11.76 -6.00 -1.51
C SER A 255 11.16 -5.19 -2.66
N CYS A 256 10.19 -5.76 -3.37
CA CYS A 256 9.65 -5.20 -4.60
C CYS A 256 8.18 -4.76 -4.40
N CYS A 257 7.94 -3.45 -4.29
CA CYS A 257 6.58 -2.89 -4.26
C CYS A 257 6.01 -2.86 -5.69
N LEU A 258 4.81 -3.38 -5.87
CA LEU A 258 4.16 -3.52 -7.17
C LEU A 258 2.80 -2.83 -7.18
N ILE A 259 2.54 -2.00 -8.18
CA ILE A 259 1.19 -1.53 -8.51
C ILE A 259 0.60 -2.54 -9.50
N ALA A 260 -0.30 -3.40 -9.02
CA ALA A 260 -0.87 -4.49 -9.82
C ALA A 260 -2.32 -4.19 -10.24
N ASP A 261 -2.61 -2.96 -10.61
CA ASP A 261 -3.96 -2.47 -10.95
C ASP A 261 -4.46 -2.89 -12.34
N GLY A 262 -3.58 -3.50 -13.16
CA GLY A 262 -3.84 -3.87 -14.55
C GLY A 262 -3.53 -2.76 -15.56
N PHE A 263 -2.99 -1.61 -15.13
CA PHE A 263 -2.65 -0.47 -15.98
C PHE A 263 -1.17 -0.09 -15.92
N HIS A 264 -0.54 -0.17 -14.74
CA HIS A 264 0.85 0.25 -14.52
C HIS A 264 1.86 -0.78 -15.03
N LEU A 265 1.61 -2.06 -14.78
CA LEU A 265 2.54 -3.12 -15.15
C LEU A 265 1.85 -4.17 -16.02
N PRO A 266 2.43 -4.56 -17.16
CA PRO A 266 1.94 -5.69 -17.93
C PRO A 266 2.13 -7.00 -17.14
N GLU A 267 1.30 -7.99 -17.45
CA GLU A 267 1.30 -9.28 -16.75
C GLU A 267 2.65 -10.00 -16.77
N GLU A 268 3.41 -9.86 -17.86
CA GLU A 268 4.74 -10.44 -18.02
C GLU A 268 5.71 -9.89 -16.97
N VAL A 269 5.66 -8.59 -16.71
CA VAL A 269 6.51 -7.93 -15.69
C VAL A 269 6.12 -8.42 -14.30
N LEU A 270 4.81 -8.45 -14.00
CA LEU A 270 4.30 -8.98 -12.73
C LEU A 270 4.73 -10.44 -12.53
N LYS A 271 4.56 -11.30 -13.54
CA LYS A 271 4.98 -12.72 -13.50
C LYS A 271 6.48 -12.88 -13.22
N VAL A 272 7.32 -12.08 -13.88
CA VAL A 272 8.78 -12.12 -13.67
C VAL A 272 9.14 -11.61 -12.27
N ALA A 273 8.59 -10.48 -11.85
CA ALA A 273 8.84 -9.92 -10.54
C ALA A 273 8.46 -10.89 -9.41
N LEU A 274 7.29 -11.52 -9.48
CA LEU A 274 6.85 -12.50 -8.48
C LEU A 274 7.74 -13.75 -8.46
N LYS A 275 8.19 -14.23 -9.63
CA LYS A 275 9.09 -15.40 -9.70
C LYS A 275 10.48 -15.12 -9.13
N VAL A 276 11.01 -13.92 -9.36
CA VAL A 276 12.36 -13.55 -8.92
C VAL A 276 12.35 -13.18 -7.43
N LYS A 277 11.37 -12.38 -6.99
CA LYS A 277 11.32 -11.83 -5.63
C LYS A 277 10.63 -12.73 -4.61
N GLY A 278 9.82 -13.68 -5.06
CA GLY A 278 9.14 -14.59 -4.12
C GLY A 278 8.44 -13.81 -2.99
N ASP A 279 8.77 -14.14 -1.73
CA ASP A 279 8.16 -13.51 -0.55
C ASP A 279 8.58 -12.06 -0.28
N GLN A 280 9.45 -11.51 -1.11
CA GLN A 280 9.82 -10.09 -1.07
C GLN A 280 8.99 -9.24 -2.05
N ALA A 281 8.05 -9.82 -2.81
CA ALA A 281 7.11 -9.07 -3.63
C ALA A 281 5.88 -8.69 -2.80
N LEU A 282 5.50 -7.43 -2.81
CA LEU A 282 4.34 -6.90 -2.10
C LEU A 282 3.55 -5.92 -2.97
N LEU A 283 2.29 -5.70 -2.63
CA LEU A 283 1.43 -4.74 -3.30
C LEU A 283 1.46 -3.39 -2.59
N VAL A 284 1.42 -2.35 -3.38
CA VAL A 284 1.08 -0.98 -2.96
C VAL A 284 0.01 -0.44 -3.90
N SER A 285 -0.86 0.43 -3.40
CA SER A 285 -1.87 1.05 -4.27
C SER A 285 -1.30 2.22 -5.06
N ASP A 286 -0.44 3.00 -4.45
CA ASP A 286 -0.01 4.31 -4.92
C ASP A 286 -1.20 5.19 -5.35
N ALA A 287 -2.34 4.98 -4.64
CA ALA A 287 -3.59 5.62 -4.99
C ALA A 287 -3.53 7.13 -4.76
N VAL A 288 -4.01 7.88 -5.75
CA VAL A 288 -4.14 9.34 -5.68
C VAL A 288 -5.57 9.74 -5.27
N ALA A 289 -5.76 11.03 -4.99
CA ALA A 289 -7.07 11.57 -4.55
C ALA A 289 -8.24 11.22 -5.48
N LEU A 290 -7.99 10.98 -6.77
CA LEU A 290 -9.04 10.61 -7.73
C LEU A 290 -9.49 9.14 -7.64
N CYS A 291 -8.79 8.30 -6.87
CA CYS A 291 -9.25 6.94 -6.59
C CYS A 291 -10.61 6.99 -5.88
N GLY A 292 -11.59 6.25 -6.41
CA GLY A 292 -12.96 6.21 -5.90
C GLY A 292 -13.83 7.41 -6.30
N MET A 293 -13.33 8.31 -7.16
CA MET A 293 -14.12 9.40 -7.74
C MET A 293 -14.85 8.92 -9.01
N PRO A 294 -15.95 9.60 -9.42
CA PRO A 294 -16.62 9.29 -10.69
C PRO A 294 -15.68 9.44 -11.90
N PRO A 295 -15.85 8.65 -12.96
CA PRO A 295 -15.13 8.87 -14.21
C PRO A 295 -15.38 10.28 -14.76
N GLY A 296 -14.33 10.91 -15.34
CA GLY A 296 -14.45 12.27 -15.88
C GLY A 296 -13.12 12.96 -16.13
N TYR A 297 -13.22 14.23 -16.48
CA TYR A 297 -12.09 15.14 -16.64
C TYR A 297 -11.84 15.88 -15.32
N TYR A 298 -10.58 15.92 -14.90
CA TYR A 298 -10.16 16.59 -13.68
C TYR A 298 -8.95 17.48 -13.95
N ASP A 299 -8.81 18.52 -13.13
CA ASP A 299 -7.61 19.35 -13.09
C ASP A 299 -6.94 19.14 -11.72
N THR A 300 -5.73 18.63 -11.74
CA THR A 300 -5.01 18.22 -10.52
C THR A 300 -3.70 18.99 -10.37
N PRO A 301 -3.27 19.27 -9.12
CA PRO A 301 -2.00 19.95 -8.87
C PRO A 301 -0.79 19.19 -9.43
N VAL A 302 -0.88 17.86 -9.49
CA VAL A 302 0.14 16.97 -10.05
C VAL A 302 -0.44 16.26 -11.27
N GLY A 303 0.19 16.42 -12.42
CA GLY A 303 -0.30 15.88 -13.69
C GLY A 303 -1.17 16.87 -14.50
N GLY A 304 -1.70 17.93 -13.90
CA GLY A 304 -2.52 18.93 -14.59
C GLY A 304 -3.86 18.34 -15.03
N LYS A 305 -4.21 18.46 -16.33
CA LYS A 305 -5.45 17.92 -16.89
C LYS A 305 -5.36 16.43 -17.09
N VAL A 306 -6.21 15.69 -16.41
CA VAL A 306 -6.24 14.23 -16.40
C VAL A 306 -7.64 13.69 -16.71
N ILE A 307 -7.70 12.45 -17.15
CA ILE A 307 -8.95 11.73 -17.42
C ILE A 307 -8.96 10.47 -16.55
N LEU A 308 -10.01 10.31 -15.75
CA LEU A 308 -10.34 9.06 -15.09
C LEU A 308 -11.37 8.32 -15.94
N THR A 309 -11.00 7.14 -16.46
CA THR A 309 -11.89 6.34 -17.32
C THR A 309 -12.89 5.52 -16.49
N PRO A 310 -13.98 5.00 -17.09
CA PRO A 310 -14.92 4.10 -16.40
C PRO A 310 -14.28 2.83 -15.83
N GLU A 311 -13.20 2.33 -16.45
CA GLU A 311 -12.43 1.17 -16.01
C GLU A 311 -11.49 1.49 -14.83
N GLY A 312 -11.38 2.79 -14.48
CA GLY A 312 -10.54 3.29 -13.39
C GLY A 312 -9.07 3.53 -13.78
N ARG A 313 -8.79 3.67 -15.08
CA ARG A 313 -7.48 4.12 -15.57
C ARG A 313 -7.38 5.65 -15.49
N LEU A 314 -6.32 6.14 -14.88
CA LEU A 314 -6.04 7.59 -14.77
C LEU A 314 -4.85 7.94 -15.65
N HIS A 315 -5.06 8.86 -16.60
CA HIS A 315 -4.01 9.26 -17.57
C HIS A 315 -4.05 10.76 -17.87
N LEU A 316 -2.96 11.28 -18.42
CA LEU A 316 -2.89 12.67 -18.86
C LEU A 316 -3.88 12.89 -20.02
N ALA A 317 -4.60 14.02 -20.02
CA ALA A 317 -5.59 14.30 -21.05
C ALA A 317 -4.97 14.49 -22.44
N GLU A 318 -3.75 15.04 -22.50
CA GLU A 318 -3.02 15.32 -23.76
C GLU A 318 -2.11 14.17 -24.20
N SER A 319 -1.86 13.18 -23.32
CA SER A 319 -0.96 12.04 -23.56
C SER A 319 -1.56 10.77 -22.93
N PRO A 320 -2.58 10.16 -23.56
CA PRO A 320 -3.31 9.04 -22.96
C PRO A 320 -2.46 7.80 -22.65
N GLU A 321 -1.28 7.67 -23.26
CA GLU A 321 -0.30 6.62 -22.98
C GLU A 321 0.39 6.79 -21.62
N LEU A 322 0.41 8.01 -21.06
CA LEU A 322 1.05 8.32 -19.80
C LEU A 322 0.03 8.32 -18.65
N LEU A 323 0.30 7.48 -17.64
CA LEU A 323 -0.51 7.45 -16.42
C LEU A 323 -0.23 8.68 -15.56
N ALA A 324 -1.24 9.11 -14.82
CA ALA A 324 -1.17 10.25 -13.89
C ALA A 324 -1.33 9.78 -12.44
N GLY A 325 -0.75 8.64 -12.07
CA GLY A 325 -0.90 7.94 -10.81
C GLY A 325 -1.94 6.83 -10.86
N SER A 326 -2.13 6.12 -9.76
CA SER A 326 -3.10 5.03 -9.64
C SER A 326 -4.43 5.55 -9.10
N ALA A 327 -5.54 5.11 -9.71
CA ALA A 327 -6.89 5.36 -9.20
C ALA A 327 -7.53 4.06 -8.68
N GLN A 328 -6.70 3.13 -8.19
CA GLN A 328 -7.11 1.82 -7.70
C GLN A 328 -6.53 1.54 -6.31
N LEU A 329 -7.27 0.81 -5.47
CA LEU A 329 -6.79 0.36 -4.16
C LEU A 329 -6.18 -1.06 -4.24
N LEU A 330 -5.62 -1.55 -3.11
CA LEU A 330 -5.01 -2.88 -2.99
C LEU A 330 -5.97 -4.01 -3.40
N THR A 331 -7.27 -3.87 -3.14
CA THR A 331 -8.31 -4.84 -3.52
C THR A 331 -8.30 -5.12 -5.02
N ARG A 332 -8.09 -4.09 -5.84
CA ARG A 332 -7.96 -4.24 -7.29
C ARG A 332 -6.70 -5.02 -7.68
N GLY A 333 -5.59 -4.82 -6.97
CA GLY A 333 -4.35 -5.58 -7.18
C GLY A 333 -4.54 -7.07 -6.87
N ILE A 334 -5.20 -7.38 -5.74
CA ILE A 334 -5.57 -8.77 -5.37
C ILE A 334 -6.43 -9.40 -6.47
N GLU A 335 -7.49 -8.69 -6.89
CA GLU A 335 -8.41 -9.13 -7.95
C GLU A 335 -7.68 -9.38 -9.26
N HIS A 336 -6.87 -8.42 -9.73
CA HIS A 336 -6.16 -8.53 -11.01
C HIS A 336 -5.19 -9.71 -11.03
N LEU A 337 -4.34 -9.86 -10.02
CA LEU A 337 -3.37 -10.96 -9.93
C LEU A 337 -4.04 -12.33 -9.90
N THR A 338 -5.17 -12.45 -9.20
CA THR A 338 -5.89 -13.70 -9.05
C THR A 338 -6.65 -14.07 -10.32
N ARG A 339 -7.40 -13.11 -10.88
CA ARG A 339 -8.19 -13.30 -12.10
C ARG A 339 -7.33 -13.62 -13.33
N SER A 340 -6.19 -12.96 -13.46
CA SER A 340 -5.21 -13.21 -14.53
C SER A 340 -4.41 -14.50 -14.33
N GLY A 341 -4.65 -15.26 -13.24
CA GLY A 341 -3.91 -16.49 -12.93
C GLY A 341 -2.41 -16.27 -12.67
N ILE A 342 -2.01 -15.05 -12.34
CA ILE A 342 -0.60 -14.71 -12.03
C ILE A 342 -0.20 -15.34 -10.71
N CYS A 343 -1.08 -15.30 -9.70
CA CYS A 343 -0.92 -16.05 -8.47
C CYS A 343 -2.29 -16.41 -7.87
N ARG A 344 -2.29 -17.25 -6.83
CA ARG A 344 -3.50 -17.65 -6.12
C ARG A 344 -3.97 -16.53 -5.19
N LEU A 345 -5.25 -16.54 -4.82
CA LEU A 345 -5.88 -15.52 -3.97
C LEU A 345 -5.13 -15.32 -2.65
N GLU A 346 -4.80 -16.41 -1.96
CA GLU A 346 -4.09 -16.34 -0.69
C GLU A 346 -2.74 -15.63 -0.81
N ARG A 347 -2.03 -15.85 -1.92
CA ARG A 347 -0.75 -15.19 -2.20
C ARG A 347 -0.93 -13.71 -2.49
N ALA A 348 -1.92 -13.33 -3.31
CA ALA A 348 -2.22 -11.93 -3.60
C ALA A 348 -2.65 -11.18 -2.33
N TRP A 349 -3.43 -11.83 -1.46
CA TRP A 349 -3.84 -11.26 -0.18
C TRP A 349 -2.65 -11.08 0.76
N ASP A 350 -1.74 -12.06 0.84
CA ASP A 350 -0.51 -11.95 1.63
C ASP A 350 0.36 -10.77 1.19
N MET A 351 0.48 -10.57 -0.13
CA MET A 351 1.23 -9.45 -0.71
C MET A 351 0.63 -8.08 -0.36
N ALA A 352 -0.64 -8.03 0.00
CA ALA A 352 -1.34 -6.81 0.41
C ALA A 352 -1.53 -6.73 1.94
N SER A 353 -0.98 -7.65 2.74
CA SER A 353 -1.25 -7.72 4.19
C SER A 353 -0.03 -8.16 5.01
N VAL A 354 0.20 -9.45 5.16
CA VAL A 354 1.25 -9.98 6.05
C VAL A 354 2.66 -9.70 5.54
N ILE A 355 2.87 -9.67 4.24
CA ILE A 355 4.20 -9.40 3.66
C ILE A 355 4.62 -7.95 3.92
N PRO A 356 3.86 -6.90 3.53
CA PRO A 356 4.22 -5.52 3.89
C PRO A 356 4.32 -5.31 5.40
N SER A 357 3.46 -5.98 6.19
CA SER A 357 3.56 -5.94 7.65
C SER A 357 4.88 -6.49 8.16
N SER A 358 5.33 -7.63 7.65
CA SER A 358 6.60 -8.25 8.03
C SER A 358 7.79 -7.36 7.70
N MET A 359 7.78 -6.77 6.49
CA MET A 359 8.84 -5.88 6.04
C MET A 359 8.99 -4.61 6.88
N MET A 360 7.87 -4.11 7.38
CA MET A 360 7.86 -2.91 8.23
C MET A 360 7.87 -3.25 9.73
N GLY A 361 8.04 -4.52 10.12
CA GLY A 361 8.10 -4.96 11.52
C GLY A 361 6.79 -4.74 12.29
N LEU A 362 5.64 -4.73 11.61
CA LEU A 362 4.34 -4.54 12.24
C LEU A 362 3.85 -5.83 12.90
N SER A 363 3.13 -5.71 14.00
CA SER A 363 2.53 -6.86 14.71
C SER A 363 1.49 -7.62 13.88
N SER A 364 0.88 -6.97 12.88
CA SER A 364 -0.05 -7.56 11.89
C SER A 364 0.62 -8.58 10.95
N ALA A 365 1.95 -8.67 10.91
CA ALA A 365 2.70 -9.71 10.19
C ALA A 365 2.34 -11.14 10.61
N ARG A 366 1.79 -11.32 11.82
CA ARG A 366 1.31 -12.62 12.32
C ARG A 366 0.02 -13.09 11.63
N GLY A 367 -0.66 -12.21 10.90
CA GLY A 367 -1.89 -12.55 10.18
C GLY A 367 -3.00 -13.06 11.11
N ILE A 368 -3.65 -14.17 10.74
CA ILE A 368 -4.72 -14.79 11.51
C ILE A 368 -4.13 -15.84 12.46
N GLU A 369 -3.57 -15.37 13.57
CA GLU A 369 -2.99 -16.22 14.63
C GLU A 369 -3.43 -15.76 16.02
N VAL A 370 -3.47 -16.69 16.98
CA VAL A 370 -3.75 -16.35 18.40
C VAL A 370 -2.66 -15.40 18.92
N GLY A 371 -3.10 -14.28 19.52
CA GLY A 371 -2.24 -13.20 20.02
C GLY A 371 -1.85 -12.15 18.98
N ALA A 372 -2.20 -12.33 17.69
CA ALA A 372 -2.08 -11.28 16.69
C ALA A 372 -3.09 -10.15 16.94
N PRO A 373 -2.87 -8.92 16.43
CA PRO A 373 -3.90 -7.90 16.41
C PRO A 373 -5.17 -8.42 15.73
N ALA A 374 -6.33 -8.08 16.27
CA ALA A 374 -7.61 -8.41 15.65
C ALA A 374 -7.92 -7.44 14.49
N ASP A 375 -6.97 -7.31 13.58
CA ASP A 375 -7.04 -6.56 12.32
C ASP A 375 -7.47 -7.54 11.23
N VAL A 376 -8.79 -7.68 11.04
CA VAL A 376 -9.40 -8.75 10.26
C VAL A 376 -10.27 -8.18 9.14
N LEU A 377 -10.20 -8.80 7.99
CA LEU A 377 -11.02 -8.49 6.83
C LEU A 377 -11.96 -9.65 6.52
N LEU A 378 -13.25 -9.36 6.41
CA LEU A 378 -14.23 -10.23 5.78
C LEU A 378 -14.41 -9.80 4.32
N ALA A 379 -14.22 -10.74 3.40
CA ALA A 379 -14.38 -10.50 1.97
C ALA A 379 -15.15 -11.63 1.29
N SER A 380 -15.69 -11.36 0.11
CA SER A 380 -16.15 -12.38 -0.82
C SER A 380 -15.26 -12.39 -2.07
N TRP A 381 -15.12 -13.56 -2.67
CA TRP A 381 -14.44 -13.78 -3.94
C TRP A 381 -15.27 -14.74 -4.79
N ASP A 382 -15.75 -14.25 -5.93
CA ASP A 382 -16.59 -15.03 -6.86
C ASP A 382 -15.84 -15.53 -8.11
N GLY A 383 -14.51 -15.34 -8.16
CA GLY A 383 -13.67 -15.61 -9.32
C GLY A 383 -13.37 -14.38 -10.17
N GLU A 384 -14.16 -13.31 -10.02
CA GLU A 384 -14.04 -12.08 -10.80
C GLU A 384 -13.77 -10.85 -9.91
N GLN A 385 -14.50 -10.73 -8.79
CA GLN A 385 -14.44 -9.57 -7.90
C GLN A 385 -14.04 -9.96 -6.48
N PHE A 386 -13.11 -9.18 -5.92
CA PHE A 386 -12.75 -9.23 -4.51
C PHE A 386 -13.46 -8.10 -3.77
N LYS A 387 -14.53 -8.43 -3.07
CA LYS A 387 -15.38 -7.45 -2.40
C LYS A 387 -15.16 -7.45 -0.89
N VAL A 388 -14.84 -6.30 -0.33
CA VAL A 388 -14.80 -6.07 1.11
C VAL A 388 -16.22 -6.07 1.66
N LEU A 389 -16.47 -6.88 2.67
CA LEU A 389 -17.76 -6.98 3.35
C LEU A 389 -17.72 -6.28 4.71
N ARG A 390 -16.67 -6.53 5.50
CA ARG A 390 -16.46 -5.89 6.82
C ARG A 390 -14.98 -5.82 7.14
N THR A 391 -14.59 -4.75 7.81
CA THR A 391 -13.22 -4.57 8.29
C THR A 391 -13.23 -4.40 9.80
N TYR A 392 -12.36 -5.15 10.46
CA TYR A 392 -12.16 -5.06 11.91
C TYR A 392 -10.76 -4.49 12.16
N LYS A 393 -10.69 -3.42 12.95
CA LYS A 393 -9.43 -2.86 13.47
C LYS A 393 -9.42 -3.05 14.98
N ALA A 394 -8.43 -3.78 15.50
CA ALA A 394 -8.35 -4.15 16.91
C ALA A 394 -9.69 -4.75 17.44
N GLY A 395 -10.33 -5.61 16.63
CA GLY A 395 -11.61 -6.26 16.97
C GLY A 395 -12.85 -5.39 16.84
N LYS A 396 -12.73 -4.09 16.52
CA LYS A 396 -13.87 -3.19 16.30
C LYS A 396 -14.25 -3.20 14.82
N CYS A 397 -15.52 -3.47 14.52
CA CYS A 397 -16.07 -3.44 13.15
C CYS A 397 -16.09 -2.00 12.62
N SER A 398 -15.83 -1.81 11.31
CA SER A 398 -16.22 -0.58 10.60
C SER A 398 -17.74 -0.50 10.52
N GLU A 399 -18.28 0.65 10.82
CA GLU A 399 -19.71 0.95 10.58
C GLU A 399 -19.99 1.05 9.08
#